data_f0ea66108e54cd91563f0b4a6219b734
#
_entry.id   f0ea66108e54cd91563f0b4a6219b734
#
_cell.length_a   1.000
_cell.length_b   1.000
_cell.length_c   1.000
_cell.angle_alpha   90.00
_cell.angle_beta   90.00
_cell.angle_gamma   90.00
#
_symmetry.space_group_name_H-M   'P 1'
#
loop_
_entity.id
_entity.type
_entity.pdbx_description
1 polymer ?
#
loop_
_entity_poly.entity_id
_entity_poly.type
_entity_poly.pdbx_seq_one_letter_code
_entity_poly.pdbx_strand_id
1 'polypeptide(L)'
;IYLAEDNMLAMSLWRPPLKLAHRISPGDVAQVAVGDIQTLGEYAKRRMRWIRVRRHMVPLATYLEPFTESLVAGGLAWYGLRMYVLRGWILGSSIQTWIAFALFFLLHLTAWYWVDMSVLVALRHGEPLPDAEQRYLFMAWCVRECLAFPIWLWAMLGHTVRWRGQRYRILRDSRAAPA
;
A
#
# COMPACT_ATOMS: atom_id res chain seq x y z
N ILE A 1 8.73 21.75 -11.31
CA ILE A 1 8.63 20.39 -11.92
C ILE A 1 7.53 19.63 -11.19
N TYR A 2 6.75 18.83 -11.90
CA TYR A 2 5.84 17.84 -11.32
C TYR A 2 6.52 16.47 -11.37
N LEU A 3 6.53 15.74 -10.24
CA LEU A 3 7.11 14.39 -10.15
C LEU A 3 6.09 13.27 -10.43
N ALA A 4 4.82 13.64 -10.61
CA ALA A 4 3.70 12.77 -11.00
C ALA A 4 2.92 13.45 -12.13
N GLU A 5 3.62 13.69 -13.24
CA GLU A 5 3.08 14.35 -14.43
C GLU A 5 1.90 13.58 -15.03
N ASP A 6 1.91 12.26 -14.96
CA ASP A 6 0.82 11.37 -15.39
C ASP A 6 -0.49 11.68 -14.64
N ASN A 7 -0.43 11.77 -13.32
CA ASN A 7 -1.58 12.12 -12.51
C ASN A 7 -2.08 13.55 -12.77
N MET A 8 -1.14 14.50 -12.97
CA MET A 8 -1.50 15.88 -13.27
C MET A 8 -2.16 15.99 -14.65
N LEU A 9 -1.68 15.24 -15.63
CA LEU A 9 -2.29 15.16 -16.95
C LEU A 9 -3.70 14.58 -16.86
N ALA A 10 -3.89 13.46 -16.16
CA ALA A 10 -5.21 12.88 -15.94
C ALA A 10 -6.16 13.88 -15.27
N MET A 11 -5.71 14.56 -14.21
CA MET A 11 -6.52 15.59 -13.52
C MET A 11 -6.89 16.75 -14.43
N SER A 12 -6.03 17.15 -15.36
CA SER A 12 -6.33 18.23 -16.30
C SER A 12 -7.43 17.84 -17.32
N LEU A 13 -7.51 16.56 -17.66
CA LEU A 13 -8.56 16.03 -18.53
C LEU A 13 -9.93 15.93 -17.80
N TRP A 14 -9.95 15.67 -16.50
CA TRP A 14 -11.18 15.52 -15.71
C TRP A 14 -11.75 16.85 -15.22
N ARG A 15 -10.90 17.85 -15.02
CA ARG A 15 -11.31 19.16 -14.53
C ARG A 15 -11.82 20.07 -15.65
N PRO A 16 -12.56 21.14 -15.29
CA PRO A 16 -12.89 22.18 -16.26
C PRO A 16 -11.63 22.76 -16.92
N PRO A 17 -11.68 23.14 -18.21
CA PRO A 17 -12.88 23.17 -19.06
C PRO A 17 -13.26 21.84 -19.71
N LEU A 18 -12.35 20.84 -19.77
CA LEU A 18 -12.57 19.65 -20.58
C LEU A 18 -13.62 18.69 -19.99
N LYS A 19 -13.62 18.47 -18.68
CA LYS A 19 -14.56 17.58 -17.96
C LYS A 19 -14.78 16.23 -18.65
N LEU A 20 -13.72 15.61 -19.16
CA LEU A 20 -13.82 14.34 -19.88
C LEU A 20 -14.20 13.21 -18.93
N ALA A 21 -15.04 12.30 -19.40
CA ALA A 21 -15.34 11.08 -18.68
C ALA A 21 -14.19 10.09 -18.81
N HIS A 22 -13.91 9.36 -17.73
CA HIS A 22 -12.96 8.25 -17.75
C HIS A 22 -13.70 6.92 -17.62
N ARG A 23 -13.13 5.88 -18.17
CA ARG A 23 -13.63 4.51 -18.07
C ARG A 23 -12.48 3.57 -17.73
N ILE A 24 -12.79 2.53 -17.00
CA ILE A 24 -11.90 1.39 -16.83
C ILE A 24 -12.09 0.51 -18.06
N SER A 25 -10.99 0.21 -18.76
CA SER A 25 -11.00 -0.72 -19.90
C SER A 25 -11.25 -2.13 -19.37
N PRO A 26 -12.33 -2.82 -19.79
CA PRO A 26 -12.55 -4.18 -19.34
C PRO A 26 -11.51 -5.11 -19.98
N GLY A 27 -10.82 -5.88 -19.15
CA GLY A 27 -9.92 -6.94 -19.59
C GLY A 27 -8.48 -6.53 -19.90
N ASP A 28 -8.19 -5.23 -20.06
CA ASP A 28 -6.82 -4.78 -20.35
C ASP A 28 -6.14 -4.24 -19.09
N VAL A 29 -5.05 -4.88 -18.67
CA VAL A 29 -4.19 -4.44 -17.58
C VAL A 29 -2.83 -4.05 -18.14
N ALA A 30 -2.45 -2.78 -17.98
CA ALA A 30 -1.12 -2.33 -18.30
C ALA A 30 -0.11 -2.88 -17.29
N GLN A 31 0.68 -3.85 -17.69
CA GLN A 31 1.79 -4.36 -16.88
C GLN A 31 2.98 -3.39 -17.00
N VAL A 32 3.24 -2.67 -15.93
CA VAL A 32 4.42 -1.80 -15.85
C VAL A 32 5.55 -2.56 -15.19
N ALA A 33 6.60 -2.84 -15.94
CA ALA A 33 7.83 -3.36 -15.35
C ALA A 33 8.41 -2.33 -14.38
N VAL A 34 8.48 -2.69 -13.11
CA VAL A 34 9.14 -1.90 -12.08
C VAL A 34 10.63 -2.20 -12.18
N GLY A 35 11.30 -1.58 -13.17
CA GLY A 35 12.72 -1.81 -13.44
C GLY A 35 13.59 -1.49 -12.23
N ASP A 36 14.70 -2.21 -12.11
CA ASP A 36 15.90 -1.94 -11.31
C ASP A 36 15.74 -1.85 -9.78
N ILE A 37 14.67 -2.39 -9.19
CA ILE A 37 14.60 -2.55 -7.73
C ILE A 37 15.21 -3.91 -7.36
N GLN A 38 16.43 -3.89 -6.86
CA GLN A 38 17.16 -5.09 -6.46
C GLN A 38 17.27 -5.24 -4.93
N THR A 39 17.00 -4.17 -4.17
CA THR A 39 17.15 -4.16 -2.72
C THR A 39 15.88 -3.65 -2.02
N LEU A 40 15.67 -4.11 -0.78
CA LEU A 40 14.59 -3.60 0.08
C LEU A 40 14.72 -2.09 0.33
N GLY A 41 15.94 -1.58 0.37
CA GLY A 41 16.19 -0.15 0.51
C GLY A 41 15.69 0.67 -0.68
N GLU A 42 15.85 0.17 -1.90
CA GLU A 42 15.34 0.79 -3.13
C GLU A 42 13.81 0.71 -3.17
N TYR A 43 13.24 -0.43 -2.81
CA TYR A 43 11.79 -0.59 -2.66
C TYR A 43 11.22 0.44 -1.68
N ALA A 44 11.79 0.54 -0.47
CA ALA A 44 11.35 1.48 0.54
C ALA A 44 11.44 2.95 0.07
N LYS A 45 12.57 3.33 -0.56
CA LYS A 45 12.76 4.67 -1.13
C LYS A 45 11.76 4.99 -2.24
N ARG A 46 11.45 4.01 -3.11
CA ARG A 46 10.45 4.16 -4.17
C ARG A 46 9.05 4.34 -3.57
N ARG A 47 8.63 3.47 -2.65
CA ARG A 47 7.32 3.55 -1.98
C ARG A 47 7.17 4.88 -1.23
N MET A 48 8.19 5.25 -0.43
CA MET A 48 8.26 6.53 0.28
C MET A 48 8.09 7.73 -0.65
N ARG A 49 8.77 7.73 -1.81
CA ARG A 49 8.64 8.80 -2.81
C ARG A 49 7.21 8.96 -3.28
N TRP A 50 6.53 7.85 -3.63
CA TRP A 50 5.15 7.87 -4.08
C TRP A 50 4.19 8.39 -3.02
N ILE A 51 4.34 7.96 -1.78
CA ILE A 51 3.51 8.43 -0.67
C ILE A 51 3.69 9.94 -0.47
N ARG A 52 4.93 10.45 -0.49
CA ARG A 52 5.21 11.89 -0.36
C ARG A 52 4.61 12.73 -1.47
N VAL A 53 4.65 12.25 -2.70
CA VAL A 53 4.03 12.94 -3.84
C VAL A 53 2.50 12.91 -3.70
N ARG A 54 1.92 11.73 -3.44
CA ARG A 54 0.47 11.55 -3.30
C ARG A 54 -0.14 12.35 -2.14
N ARG A 55 0.61 12.57 -1.06
CA ARG A 55 0.13 13.28 0.13
C ARG A 55 -0.49 14.64 -0.17
N HIS A 56 -0.01 15.34 -1.18
CA HIS A 56 -0.53 16.65 -1.59
C HIS A 56 -1.57 16.57 -2.71
N MET A 57 -1.59 15.48 -3.47
CA MET A 57 -2.53 15.27 -4.58
C MET A 57 -3.86 14.69 -4.11
N VAL A 58 -3.79 13.65 -3.27
CA VAL A 58 -4.94 12.91 -2.73
C VAL A 58 -4.76 12.71 -1.22
N PRO A 59 -4.81 13.80 -0.44
CA PRO A 59 -4.45 13.78 0.98
C PRO A 59 -5.27 12.77 1.78
N LEU A 60 -6.60 12.78 1.63
CA LEU A 60 -7.48 11.90 2.39
C LEU A 60 -7.12 10.42 2.18
N ALA A 61 -6.97 9.98 0.94
CA ALA A 61 -6.61 8.61 0.63
C ALA A 61 -5.23 8.25 1.19
N THR A 62 -4.26 9.17 1.12
CA THR A 62 -2.90 8.93 1.64
C THR A 62 -2.86 8.85 3.16
N TYR A 63 -3.67 9.64 3.87
CA TYR A 63 -3.77 9.57 5.33
C TYR A 63 -4.53 8.32 5.80
N LEU A 64 -5.49 7.83 5.03
CA LEU A 64 -6.24 6.61 5.33
C LEU A 64 -5.51 5.33 4.90
N GLU A 65 -4.48 5.43 4.05
CA GLU A 65 -3.74 4.27 3.52
C GLU A 65 -3.31 3.25 4.60
N PRO A 66 -2.77 3.65 5.79
CA PRO A 66 -2.35 2.68 6.80
C PRO A 66 -3.50 1.84 7.36
N PHE A 67 -4.71 2.38 7.40
CA PHE A 67 -5.89 1.66 7.91
C PHE A 67 -6.40 0.58 6.95
N THR A 68 -5.91 0.59 5.72
CA THR A 68 -6.19 -0.41 4.69
C THR A 68 -5.04 -1.41 4.51
N GLU A 69 -4.00 -1.36 5.32
CA GLU A 69 -2.91 -2.34 5.34
C GLU A 69 -3.22 -3.48 6.32
N SER A 70 -2.82 -4.71 6.01
CA SER A 70 -3.27 -5.91 6.72
C SER A 70 -3.02 -5.88 8.22
N LEU A 71 -1.83 -5.49 8.66
CA LEU A 71 -1.45 -5.52 10.08
C LEU A 71 -2.21 -4.48 10.90
N VAL A 72 -2.38 -3.27 10.37
CA VAL A 72 -3.12 -2.19 11.06
C VAL A 72 -4.61 -2.51 11.08
N ALA A 73 -5.17 -2.91 9.94
CA ALA A 73 -6.57 -3.34 9.84
C ALA A 73 -6.86 -4.52 10.76
N GLY A 74 -5.98 -5.53 10.80
CA GLY A 74 -6.08 -6.67 11.70
C GLY A 74 -6.03 -6.27 13.18
N GLY A 75 -5.14 -5.35 13.55
CA GLY A 75 -5.06 -4.81 14.91
C GLY A 75 -6.33 -4.10 15.35
N LEU A 76 -6.89 -3.25 14.49
CA LEU A 76 -8.15 -2.56 14.74
C LEU A 76 -9.33 -3.53 14.80
N ALA A 77 -9.41 -4.50 13.89
CA ALA A 77 -10.44 -5.53 13.88
C ALA A 77 -10.36 -6.41 15.13
N TRP A 78 -9.16 -6.81 15.55
CA TRP A 78 -8.96 -7.52 16.82
C TRP A 78 -9.42 -6.70 18.02
N TYR A 79 -9.05 -5.42 18.07
CA TYR A 79 -9.48 -4.54 19.13
C TYR A 79 -11.02 -4.46 19.21
N GLY A 80 -11.68 -4.25 18.06
CA GLY A 80 -13.14 -4.22 17.98
C GLY A 80 -13.77 -5.54 18.41
N LEU A 81 -13.26 -6.68 17.90
CA LEU A 81 -13.73 -8.01 18.26
C LEU A 81 -13.62 -8.27 19.76
N ARG A 82 -12.45 -7.95 20.35
CA ARG A 82 -12.22 -8.11 21.78
C ARG A 82 -13.15 -7.26 22.62
N MET A 83 -13.34 -5.99 22.26
CA MET A 83 -14.11 -5.04 23.09
C MET A 83 -15.61 -5.24 22.98
N TYR A 84 -16.13 -5.62 21.81
CA TYR A 84 -17.58 -5.64 21.55
C TYR A 84 -18.17 -7.04 21.50
N VAL A 85 -17.42 -8.05 21.04
CA VAL A 85 -17.94 -9.41 20.85
C VAL A 85 -17.46 -10.34 21.98
N LEU A 86 -16.17 -10.32 22.29
CA LEU A 86 -15.55 -11.28 23.19
C LEU A 86 -15.46 -10.79 24.65
N ARG A 87 -16.04 -9.64 24.97
CA ARG A 87 -15.93 -8.97 26.27
C ARG A 87 -16.26 -9.85 27.48
N GLY A 88 -17.19 -10.81 27.34
CA GLY A 88 -17.56 -11.74 28.41
C GLY A 88 -16.83 -13.09 28.37
N TRP A 89 -16.13 -13.43 27.28
CA TRP A 89 -15.61 -14.77 27.05
C TRP A 89 -14.08 -14.90 27.27
N ILE A 90 -13.32 -13.85 27.00
CA ILE A 90 -11.84 -13.91 26.99
C ILE A 90 -11.19 -13.20 28.19
N LEU A 91 -11.96 -12.55 29.02
CA LEU A 91 -11.41 -11.82 30.18
C LEU A 91 -10.92 -12.74 31.33
N GLY A 92 -11.05 -14.07 31.20
CA GLY A 92 -10.74 -15.02 32.26
C GLY A 92 -9.27 -15.41 32.41
N SER A 93 -8.50 -15.52 31.32
CA SER A 93 -7.07 -15.85 31.40
C SER A 93 -6.26 -15.17 30.31
N SER A 94 -5.03 -14.79 30.64
CA SER A 94 -4.10 -14.19 29.68
C SER A 94 -3.75 -15.12 28.52
N ILE A 95 -3.64 -16.44 28.78
CA ILE A 95 -3.29 -17.45 27.78
C ILE A 95 -4.40 -17.64 26.75
N GLN A 96 -5.66 -17.68 27.16
CA GLN A 96 -6.81 -17.79 26.24
C GLN A 96 -6.89 -16.58 25.31
N THR A 97 -6.63 -15.39 25.83
CA THR A 97 -6.57 -14.16 25.04
C THR A 97 -5.49 -14.23 23.96
N TRP A 98 -4.29 -14.73 24.28
CA TRP A 98 -3.20 -14.87 23.33
C TRP A 98 -3.48 -15.95 22.28
N ILE A 99 -4.10 -17.07 22.65
CA ILE A 99 -4.51 -18.10 21.69
C ILE A 99 -5.57 -17.53 20.73
N ALA A 100 -6.58 -16.84 21.24
CA ALA A 100 -7.61 -16.23 20.39
C ALA A 100 -7.02 -15.16 19.46
N PHE A 101 -6.08 -14.35 19.96
CA PHE A 101 -5.34 -13.38 19.13
C PHE A 101 -4.57 -14.07 18.00
N ALA A 102 -3.82 -15.11 18.33
CA ALA A 102 -3.03 -15.86 17.34
C ALA A 102 -3.92 -16.51 16.26
N LEU A 103 -5.03 -17.14 16.67
CA LEU A 103 -6.00 -17.72 15.75
C LEU A 103 -6.67 -16.66 14.87
N PHE A 104 -7.07 -15.54 15.45
CA PHE A 104 -7.62 -14.42 14.69
C PHE A 104 -6.65 -13.91 13.64
N PHE A 105 -5.39 -13.64 14.03
CA PHE A 105 -4.39 -13.12 13.10
C PHE A 105 -4.02 -14.15 12.02
N LEU A 106 -3.95 -15.43 12.36
CA LEU A 106 -3.74 -16.50 11.37
C LEU A 106 -4.85 -16.48 10.32
N LEU A 107 -6.11 -16.45 10.72
CA LEU A 107 -7.25 -16.41 9.80
C LEU A 107 -7.26 -15.11 8.99
N HIS A 108 -7.04 -13.97 9.65
CA HIS A 108 -7.03 -12.66 9.01
C HIS A 108 -5.94 -12.56 7.94
N LEU A 109 -4.69 -12.93 8.26
CA LEU A 109 -3.58 -12.87 7.31
C LEU A 109 -3.71 -13.90 6.20
N THR A 110 -4.28 -15.08 6.48
CA THR A 110 -4.58 -16.07 5.45
C THR A 110 -5.62 -15.54 4.46
N ALA A 111 -6.71 -14.95 4.95
CA ALA A 111 -7.72 -14.34 4.09
C ALA A 111 -7.14 -13.17 3.27
N TRP A 112 -6.32 -12.34 3.89
CA TRP A 112 -5.67 -11.22 3.21
C TRP A 112 -4.72 -11.69 2.11
N TYR A 113 -3.87 -12.69 2.43
CA TYR A 113 -2.99 -13.32 1.46
C TYR A 113 -3.77 -13.92 0.28
N TRP A 114 -4.87 -14.61 0.57
CA TRP A 114 -5.72 -15.19 -0.48
C TRP A 114 -6.30 -14.13 -1.41
N VAL A 115 -6.77 -12.99 -0.88
CA VAL A 115 -7.27 -11.86 -1.67
C VAL A 115 -6.14 -11.30 -2.55
N ASP A 116 -4.96 -11.05 -1.98
CA ASP A 116 -3.81 -10.53 -2.74
C ASP A 116 -3.39 -11.49 -3.87
N MET A 117 -3.39 -12.79 -3.60
CA MET A 117 -3.08 -13.80 -4.62
C MET A 117 -4.14 -13.85 -5.71
N SER A 118 -5.41 -13.71 -5.34
CA SER A 118 -6.52 -13.65 -6.31
C SER A 118 -6.37 -12.43 -7.24
N VAL A 119 -6.01 -11.28 -6.68
CA VAL A 119 -5.72 -10.07 -7.47
C VAL A 119 -4.50 -10.27 -8.36
N LEU A 120 -3.43 -10.88 -7.84
CA LEU A 120 -2.23 -11.16 -8.63
C LEU A 120 -2.52 -12.05 -9.84
N VAL A 121 -3.28 -13.12 -9.63
CA VAL A 121 -3.72 -14.03 -10.72
C VAL A 121 -4.58 -13.29 -11.73
N ALA A 122 -5.51 -12.45 -11.28
CA ALA A 122 -6.34 -11.65 -12.17
C ALA A 122 -5.51 -10.65 -13.00
N LEU A 123 -4.52 -9.99 -12.40
CA LEU A 123 -3.60 -9.07 -13.10
C LEU A 123 -2.70 -9.79 -14.12
N ARG A 124 -2.50 -11.09 -13.97
CA ARG A 124 -1.73 -11.93 -14.89
C ARG A 124 -2.63 -12.67 -15.91
N HIS A 125 -3.87 -12.25 -16.07
CA HIS A 125 -4.85 -12.89 -16.96
C HIS A 125 -5.06 -14.39 -16.68
N GLY A 126 -4.91 -14.81 -15.42
CA GLY A 126 -5.04 -16.20 -14.99
C GLY A 126 -3.76 -17.04 -15.12
N GLU A 127 -2.68 -16.47 -15.66
CA GLU A 127 -1.43 -17.20 -15.77
C GLU A 127 -0.72 -17.35 -14.42
N PRO A 128 -0.24 -18.57 -14.09
CA PRO A 128 0.50 -18.79 -12.86
C PRO A 128 1.85 -18.07 -12.88
N LEU A 129 2.38 -17.79 -11.70
CA LEU A 129 3.75 -17.30 -11.57
C LEU A 129 4.74 -18.42 -11.94
N PRO A 130 5.91 -18.06 -12.53
CA PRO A 130 7.00 -19.01 -12.70
C PRO A 130 7.40 -19.63 -11.36
N ASP A 131 7.75 -20.91 -11.38
CA ASP A 131 8.09 -21.67 -10.15
C ASP A 131 9.21 -21.02 -9.33
N ALA A 132 10.17 -20.39 -10.01
CA ALA A 132 11.24 -19.66 -9.35
C ALA A 132 10.74 -18.47 -8.52
N GLU A 133 9.67 -17.80 -8.97
CA GLU A 133 9.09 -16.64 -8.30
C GLU A 133 8.12 -17.07 -7.19
N GLN A 134 7.38 -18.17 -7.38
CA GLN A 134 6.43 -18.68 -6.38
C GLN A 134 7.09 -18.97 -5.04
N ARG A 135 8.31 -19.50 -5.04
CA ARG A 135 9.06 -19.84 -3.81
C ARG A 135 9.30 -18.63 -2.91
N TYR A 136 9.52 -17.48 -3.52
CA TYR A 136 9.83 -16.25 -2.77
C TYR A 136 8.63 -15.36 -2.53
N LEU A 137 7.50 -15.66 -3.20
CA LEU A 137 6.31 -14.81 -3.16
C LEU A 137 5.77 -14.61 -1.75
N PHE A 138 5.63 -15.69 -0.99
CA PHE A 138 5.13 -15.60 0.40
C PHE A 138 6.06 -14.77 1.29
N MET A 139 7.39 -14.99 1.19
CA MET A 139 8.36 -14.21 1.95
C MET A 139 8.34 -12.73 1.55
N ALA A 140 8.28 -12.45 0.24
CA ALA A 140 8.17 -11.09 -0.26
C ALA A 140 6.88 -10.41 0.21
N TRP A 141 5.76 -11.14 0.23
CA TRP A 141 4.50 -10.68 0.77
C TRP A 141 4.60 -10.35 2.27
N CYS A 142 5.15 -11.23 3.09
CA CYS A 142 5.37 -10.98 4.52
C CYS A 142 6.23 -9.73 4.75
N VAL A 143 7.33 -9.59 4.02
CA VAL A 143 8.20 -8.41 4.10
C VAL A 143 7.45 -7.14 3.70
N ARG A 144 6.64 -7.19 2.63
CA ARG A 144 5.81 -6.06 2.19
C ARG A 144 4.85 -5.62 3.29
N GLU A 145 4.10 -6.55 3.90
CA GLU A 145 3.14 -6.25 4.95
C GLU A 145 3.81 -5.66 6.20
N CYS A 146 4.95 -6.22 6.60
CA CYS A 146 5.71 -5.67 7.73
C CYS A 146 6.29 -4.27 7.46
N LEU A 147 6.65 -3.96 6.22
CA LEU A 147 7.26 -2.69 5.84
C LEU A 147 6.23 -1.61 5.47
N ALA A 148 4.99 -1.95 5.17
CA ALA A 148 3.98 -1.02 4.68
C ALA A 148 3.78 0.18 5.63
N PHE A 149 3.44 -0.07 6.89
CA PHE A 149 3.24 0.99 7.88
C PHE A 149 4.51 1.76 8.24
N PRO A 150 5.67 1.13 8.53
CA PRO A 150 6.91 1.86 8.77
C PRO A 150 7.34 2.78 7.62
N ILE A 151 7.20 2.32 6.36
CA ILE A 151 7.53 3.15 5.20
C ILE A 151 6.56 4.33 5.09
N TRP A 152 5.26 4.09 5.31
CA TRP A 152 4.27 5.15 5.32
C TRP A 152 4.59 6.21 6.38
N LEU A 153 4.85 5.78 7.62
CA LEU A 153 5.21 6.68 8.72
C LEU A 153 6.45 7.51 8.38
N TRP A 154 7.48 6.87 7.87
CA TRP A 154 8.70 7.57 7.43
C TRP A 154 8.43 8.54 6.28
N ALA A 155 7.56 8.18 5.34
CA ALA A 155 7.17 9.08 4.27
C ALA A 155 6.46 10.32 4.80
N MET A 156 5.56 10.16 5.78
CA MET A 156 4.78 11.26 6.36
C MET A 156 5.63 12.24 7.18
N LEU A 157 6.71 11.78 7.80
CA LEU A 157 7.64 12.61 8.55
C LEU A 157 8.58 13.46 7.66
N GLY A 158 8.69 13.14 6.36
CA GLY A 158 9.61 13.81 5.45
C GLY A 158 8.92 14.68 4.40
N HIS A 159 9.70 15.63 3.84
CA HIS A 159 9.21 16.55 2.79
C HIS A 159 10.08 16.53 1.52
N THR A 160 11.16 15.73 1.51
CA THR A 160 12.09 15.69 0.39
C THR A 160 12.12 14.34 -0.28
N VAL A 161 12.31 14.31 -1.59
CA VAL A 161 12.49 13.10 -2.38
C VAL A 161 13.77 13.17 -3.19
N ARG A 162 14.39 12.02 -3.45
CA ARG A 162 15.46 11.90 -4.45
C ARG A 162 14.89 11.36 -5.75
N TRP A 163 15.17 12.06 -6.84
CA TRP A 163 14.74 11.63 -8.17
C TRP A 163 15.83 11.96 -9.20
N ARG A 164 16.24 10.99 -9.99
CA ARG A 164 17.33 11.11 -10.98
C ARG A 164 18.60 11.74 -10.38
N GLY A 165 19.00 11.27 -9.21
CA GLY A 165 20.21 11.75 -8.52
C GLY A 165 20.07 13.07 -7.75
N GLN A 166 19.04 13.87 -8.02
CA GLN A 166 18.83 15.17 -7.37
C GLN A 166 17.81 15.11 -6.23
N ARG A 167 17.94 16.02 -5.27
CA ARG A 167 16.99 16.19 -4.17
C ARG A 167 15.97 17.25 -4.52
N TYR A 168 14.70 16.94 -4.24
CA TYR A 168 13.57 17.84 -4.43
C TYR A 168 12.75 17.94 -3.16
N ARG A 169 12.28 19.12 -2.85
CA ARG A 169 11.27 19.39 -1.82
C ARG A 169 9.91 19.40 -2.47
N ILE A 170 8.96 18.62 -1.92
CA ILE A 170 7.58 18.61 -2.38
C ILE A 170 6.85 19.78 -1.72
N LEU A 171 6.26 20.64 -2.55
CA LEU A 171 5.46 21.79 -2.14
C LEU A 171 3.99 21.39 -1.93
N ARG A 172 3.22 22.25 -1.27
CA ARG A 172 1.79 21.99 -0.99
C ARG A 172 0.93 21.89 -2.25
N ASP A 173 1.37 22.48 -3.34
CA ASP A 173 0.71 22.43 -4.65
C ASP A 173 1.16 21.24 -5.51
N SER A 174 1.81 20.25 -4.91
CA SER A 174 2.35 19.04 -5.56
C SER A 174 3.51 19.29 -6.52
N ARG A 175 4.01 20.53 -6.60
CA ARG A 175 5.23 20.84 -7.35
C ARG A 175 6.47 20.44 -6.56
N ALA A 176 7.53 20.14 -7.27
CA ALA A 176 8.86 19.85 -6.72
C ALA A 176 9.81 21.00 -7.03
N ALA A 177 10.44 21.55 -5.99
CA ALA A 177 11.53 22.51 -6.08
C ALA A 177 12.86 21.84 -5.70
N PRO A 178 13.99 22.22 -6.30
CA PRO A 178 15.29 21.77 -5.83
C PRO A 178 15.46 22.03 -4.33
N ALA A 179 16.04 21.05 -3.59
CA ALA A 179 16.21 21.12 -2.13
C ALA A 179 17.66 21.35 -1.78
#